data_b9157b9f6f053443ec92503fb66691af
#
_entry.id   b9157b9f6f053443ec92503fb66691af
#
_cell.length_a   1.000
_cell.length_b   1.000
_cell.length_c   1.000
_cell.angle_alpha   90.00
_cell.angle_beta   90.00
_cell.angle_gamma   90.00
#
_symmetry.space_group_name_H-M   'P 1'
#
loop_
_entity.id
_entity.type
_entity.pdbx_description
1 polymer ?
#
loop_
_entity_poly.entity_id
_entity_poly.type
_entity_poly.pdbx_seq_one_letter_code
_entity_poly.pdbx_strand_id
1 'polypeptide(L)'
;TSELPTGVVPKMGPDATGLGQVFWYTIENDKDSIKPKSLAELRSIQDFYVRYLLQGVEGVSEVASIGGFVKEYQIDVDPNKLFAFDIHFSKLIKSIQNSNIDVGAEVVEDGDREFVVRGKGFFKSIADIENVVVGVKNNSAIRVKDLASVNIGPGFRRGALDKNGVESVGGVVTMRFGENPKEVIDNVKDRLKVVEQGLPKGVRLVPFYDRTEVIE
;
A
#
# COMPACT_ATOMS: atom_id res chain seq x y z
N THR A 1 -13.41 24.14 4.31
CA THR A 1 -14.01 23.08 3.46
C THR A 1 -15.35 23.51 2.86
N SER A 2 -16.03 24.53 3.43
CA SER A 2 -17.33 25.03 2.95
C SER A 2 -17.27 25.76 1.59
N GLU A 3 -16.10 26.14 1.14
CA GLU A 3 -15.88 26.86 -0.13
C GLU A 3 -15.52 25.94 -1.31
N LEU A 4 -15.40 24.64 -1.07
CA LEU A 4 -15.03 23.68 -2.11
C LEU A 4 -16.26 23.06 -2.75
N PRO A 5 -16.22 22.78 -4.06
CA PRO A 5 -17.30 22.07 -4.75
C PRO A 5 -17.61 20.72 -4.09
N THR A 6 -18.87 20.28 -4.19
CA THR A 6 -19.32 19.02 -3.61
C THR A 6 -18.50 17.84 -4.16
N GLY A 7 -17.95 17.01 -3.28
CA GLY A 7 -17.13 15.86 -3.62
C GLY A 7 -15.63 16.12 -3.70
N VAL A 8 -15.18 17.38 -3.51
CA VAL A 8 -13.75 17.71 -3.44
C VAL A 8 -13.29 17.64 -1.99
N VAL A 9 -12.36 16.75 -1.71
CA VAL A 9 -11.69 16.63 -0.42
C VAL A 9 -10.28 17.20 -0.53
N PRO A 10 -9.96 18.32 0.16
CA PRO A 10 -8.62 18.86 0.13
C PRO A 10 -7.64 17.88 0.80
N LYS A 11 -6.49 17.68 0.16
CA LYS A 11 -5.40 16.90 0.71
C LYS A 11 -4.19 17.79 0.89
N MET A 12 -3.66 17.83 2.10
CA MET A 12 -2.43 18.56 2.39
C MET A 12 -1.25 17.83 1.73
N GLY A 13 -0.44 18.55 0.97
CA GLY A 13 0.82 18.04 0.42
C GLY A 13 1.91 17.98 1.49
N PRO A 14 3.06 17.36 1.15
CA PRO A 14 4.21 17.34 2.04
C PRO A 14 4.77 18.77 2.25
N ASP A 15 5.24 19.04 3.45
CA ASP A 15 5.98 20.27 3.76
C ASP A 15 7.40 20.18 3.20
N ALA A 16 7.53 20.33 1.90
CA ALA A 16 8.78 20.16 1.19
C ALA A 16 8.78 20.94 -0.14
N THR A 17 9.97 21.21 -0.65
CA THR A 17 10.16 21.77 -2.00
C THR A 17 10.72 20.70 -2.94
N GLY A 18 10.66 20.94 -4.25
CA GLY A 18 11.28 20.04 -5.25
C GLY A 18 12.79 19.86 -5.06
N LEU A 19 13.45 20.80 -4.41
CA LEU A 19 14.86 20.71 -4.04
C LEU A 19 15.11 19.92 -2.75
N GLY A 20 14.05 19.51 -2.06
CA GLY A 20 14.11 18.76 -0.81
C GLY A 20 14.41 17.26 -0.98
N GLN A 21 14.53 16.75 -2.18
CA GLN A 21 14.95 15.36 -2.41
C GLN A 21 16.44 15.23 -2.10
N VAL A 22 16.75 14.56 -1.00
CA VAL A 22 18.13 14.54 -0.47
C VAL A 22 18.79 13.18 -0.55
N PHE A 23 18.00 12.09 -0.62
CA PHE A 23 18.54 10.74 -0.59
C PHE A 23 17.65 9.78 -1.38
N TRP A 24 18.26 8.95 -2.25
CA TRP A 24 17.56 7.94 -3.04
C TRP A 24 18.21 6.57 -2.83
N TYR A 25 17.38 5.53 -2.79
CA TYR A 25 17.83 4.15 -2.63
C TYR A 25 16.96 3.21 -3.45
N THR A 26 17.51 2.04 -3.78
CA THR A 26 16.77 0.92 -4.35
C THR A 26 16.66 -0.21 -3.34
N ILE A 27 15.62 -1.02 -3.50
CA ILE A 27 15.44 -2.31 -2.82
C ILE A 27 15.73 -3.40 -3.84
N GLU A 28 16.73 -4.19 -3.59
CA GLU A 28 17.25 -5.17 -4.54
C GLU A 28 17.31 -6.56 -3.91
N ASN A 29 17.18 -7.58 -4.75
CA ASN A 29 17.55 -8.92 -4.35
C ASN A 29 19.07 -9.06 -4.31
N ASP A 30 19.59 -9.84 -3.37
CA ASP A 30 20.99 -10.24 -3.40
C ASP A 30 21.27 -11.06 -4.65
N LYS A 31 22.48 -10.94 -5.19
CA LYS A 31 22.90 -11.65 -6.41
C LYS A 31 22.77 -13.16 -6.28
N ASP A 32 22.99 -13.69 -5.09
CA ASP A 32 22.98 -15.13 -4.79
C ASP A 32 21.65 -15.58 -4.16
N SER A 33 20.60 -14.80 -4.27
CA SER A 33 19.30 -15.14 -3.69
C SER A 33 18.69 -16.35 -4.39
N ILE A 34 18.48 -17.43 -3.64
CA ILE A 34 17.87 -18.68 -4.13
C ILE A 34 16.39 -18.45 -4.53
N LYS A 35 15.72 -17.50 -3.89
CA LYS A 35 14.31 -17.13 -4.15
C LYS A 35 14.19 -15.61 -4.26
N PRO A 36 14.53 -15.03 -5.41
CA PRO A 36 14.43 -13.60 -5.60
C PRO A 36 12.98 -13.16 -5.48
N LYS A 37 12.76 -12.03 -4.80
CA LYS A 37 11.46 -11.39 -4.69
C LYS A 37 11.09 -10.74 -6.01
N SER A 38 9.82 -10.84 -6.37
CA SER A 38 9.27 -10.11 -7.51
C SER A 38 9.22 -8.60 -7.24
N LEU A 39 9.13 -7.80 -8.30
CA LEU A 39 8.98 -6.34 -8.17
C LEU A 39 7.77 -5.94 -7.30
N ALA A 40 6.68 -6.73 -7.36
CA ALA A 40 5.51 -6.49 -6.53
C ALA A 40 5.74 -6.81 -5.04
N GLU A 41 6.58 -7.81 -4.74
CA GLU A 41 6.97 -8.12 -3.36
C GLU A 41 7.94 -7.07 -2.81
N LEU A 42 8.94 -6.67 -3.61
CA LEU A 42 9.86 -5.59 -3.25
C LEU A 42 9.11 -4.27 -3.02
N ARG A 43 8.10 -3.97 -3.87
CA ARG A 43 7.25 -2.80 -3.69
C ARG A 43 6.44 -2.88 -2.40
N SER A 44 5.94 -4.04 -2.04
CA SER A 44 5.23 -4.23 -0.76
C SER A 44 6.16 -4.01 0.44
N ILE A 45 7.42 -4.48 0.38
CA ILE A 45 8.43 -4.23 1.41
C ILE A 45 8.70 -2.72 1.51
N GLN A 46 8.84 -2.04 0.37
CA GLN A 46 9.03 -0.59 0.33
C GLN A 46 7.87 0.15 1.01
N ASP A 47 6.63 -0.13 0.60
CA ASP A 47 5.48 0.65 1.01
C ASP A 47 5.08 0.41 2.48
N PHE A 48 5.19 -0.84 2.96
CA PHE A 48 4.67 -1.22 4.27
C PHE A 48 5.74 -1.37 5.36
N TYR A 49 7.01 -1.45 5.00
CA TYR A 49 8.09 -1.59 5.96
C TYR A 49 9.10 -0.45 5.86
N VAL A 50 9.83 -0.32 4.75
CA VAL A 50 10.93 0.64 4.64
C VAL A 50 10.43 2.08 4.71
N ARG A 51 9.44 2.42 3.88
CA ARG A 51 8.83 3.75 3.86
C ARG A 51 8.31 4.16 5.23
N TYR A 52 7.59 3.26 5.88
CA TYR A 52 6.99 3.55 7.19
C TYR A 52 8.05 3.91 8.24
N LEU A 53 9.15 3.16 8.29
CA LEU A 53 10.23 3.39 9.24
C LEU A 53 11.05 4.64 8.93
N LEU A 54 11.24 4.97 7.64
CA LEU A 54 11.98 6.16 7.23
C LEU A 54 11.16 7.45 7.36
N GLN A 55 9.84 7.39 7.22
CA GLN A 55 8.97 8.55 7.45
C GLN A 55 9.01 9.06 8.90
N GLY A 56 9.34 8.20 9.86
CA GLY A 56 9.52 8.58 11.27
C GLY A 56 10.87 9.20 11.61
N VAL A 57 11.77 9.40 10.63
CA VAL A 57 13.06 10.02 10.83
C VAL A 57 12.92 11.54 10.96
N GLU A 58 13.63 12.14 11.91
CA GLU A 58 13.61 13.58 12.12
C GLU A 58 14.11 14.33 10.88
N GLY A 59 13.41 15.40 10.51
CA GLY A 59 13.68 16.20 9.33
C GLY A 59 13.15 15.62 8.02
N VAL A 60 12.62 14.38 7.98
CA VAL A 60 11.98 13.81 6.80
C VAL A 60 10.55 14.29 6.68
N SER A 61 10.18 14.82 5.52
CA SER A 61 8.82 15.22 5.17
C SER A 61 8.04 14.09 4.54
N GLU A 62 8.65 13.41 3.57
CA GLU A 62 8.03 12.34 2.81
C GLU A 62 9.07 11.31 2.36
N VAL A 63 8.61 10.07 2.23
CA VAL A 63 9.34 9.02 1.52
C VAL A 63 8.45 8.53 0.38
N ALA A 64 8.76 8.94 -0.83
CA ALA A 64 8.02 8.54 -2.02
C ALA A 64 8.53 7.19 -2.54
N SER A 65 7.61 6.25 -2.81
CA SER A 65 7.96 4.97 -3.43
C SER A 65 7.90 5.07 -4.95
N ILE A 66 8.93 4.57 -5.63
CA ILE A 66 9.04 4.58 -7.09
C ILE A 66 9.32 3.16 -7.59
N GLY A 67 8.78 2.84 -8.77
CA GLY A 67 8.98 1.56 -9.42
C GLY A 67 8.18 0.40 -8.82
N GLY A 68 8.34 -0.75 -9.44
CA GLY A 68 7.59 -1.96 -9.07
C GLY A 68 6.09 -1.86 -9.28
N PHE A 69 5.37 -2.79 -8.69
CA PHE A 69 3.91 -2.91 -8.82
C PHE A 69 3.24 -2.96 -7.45
N VAL A 70 2.24 -2.11 -7.25
CA VAL A 70 1.34 -2.24 -6.10
C VAL A 70 0.45 -3.46 -6.32
N LYS A 71 0.34 -4.33 -5.33
CA LYS A 71 -0.58 -5.48 -5.39
C LYS A 71 -2.00 -5.01 -5.10
N GLU A 72 -2.92 -5.40 -5.97
CA GLU A 72 -4.34 -5.12 -5.84
C GLU A 72 -5.17 -6.39 -5.99
N TYR A 73 -6.29 -6.47 -5.28
CA TYR A 73 -7.33 -7.44 -5.60
C TYR A 73 -8.10 -6.94 -6.83
N GLN A 74 -8.03 -7.69 -7.91
CA GLN A 74 -8.73 -7.41 -9.17
C GLN A 74 -9.96 -8.29 -9.24
N ILE A 75 -11.10 -7.66 -9.48
CA ILE A 75 -12.39 -8.33 -9.58
C ILE A 75 -12.89 -8.15 -11.01
N ASP A 76 -12.64 -9.17 -11.85
CA ASP A 76 -13.01 -9.18 -13.26
C ASP A 76 -14.44 -9.66 -13.40
N VAL A 77 -15.34 -8.72 -13.64
CA VAL A 77 -16.79 -8.96 -13.67
C VAL A 77 -17.23 -9.42 -15.04
N ASP A 78 -18.03 -10.50 -15.10
CA ASP A 78 -18.65 -10.98 -16.33
C ASP A 78 -20.03 -10.30 -16.52
N PRO A 79 -20.20 -9.42 -17.54
CA PRO A 79 -21.45 -8.74 -17.79
C PRO A 79 -22.62 -9.70 -18.11
N ASN A 80 -22.34 -10.83 -18.76
CA ASN A 80 -23.36 -11.82 -19.11
C ASN A 80 -23.91 -12.51 -17.85
N LYS A 81 -23.04 -12.79 -16.89
CA LYS A 81 -23.46 -13.34 -15.60
C LYS A 81 -24.27 -12.33 -14.79
N LEU A 82 -23.86 -11.05 -14.77
CA LEU A 82 -24.67 -10.00 -14.14
C LEU A 82 -26.09 -9.96 -14.71
N PHE A 83 -26.21 -10.01 -16.03
CA PHE A 83 -27.51 -10.02 -16.71
C PHE A 83 -28.31 -11.28 -16.39
N ALA A 84 -27.70 -12.46 -16.45
CA ALA A 84 -28.37 -13.75 -16.19
C ALA A 84 -28.91 -13.86 -14.76
N PHE A 85 -28.20 -13.26 -13.78
CA PHE A 85 -28.60 -13.24 -12.38
C PHE A 85 -29.47 -12.03 -12.02
N ASP A 86 -29.69 -11.08 -12.94
CA ASP A 86 -30.41 -9.81 -12.71
C ASP A 86 -29.77 -8.97 -11.60
N ILE A 87 -28.44 -8.87 -11.62
CA ILE A 87 -27.64 -8.09 -10.67
C ILE A 87 -27.08 -6.84 -11.35
N HIS A 88 -27.43 -5.68 -10.83
CA HIS A 88 -26.82 -4.43 -11.27
C HIS A 88 -25.37 -4.31 -10.77
N PHE A 89 -24.50 -3.79 -11.62
CA PHE A 89 -23.08 -3.58 -11.29
C PHE A 89 -22.88 -2.75 -10.01
N SER A 90 -23.68 -1.71 -9.81
CA SER A 90 -23.65 -0.89 -8.58
C SER A 90 -23.96 -1.68 -7.31
N LYS A 91 -24.83 -2.71 -7.40
CA LYS A 91 -25.15 -3.58 -6.28
C LYS A 91 -23.96 -4.46 -5.90
N LEU A 92 -23.24 -4.99 -6.91
CA LEU A 92 -22.01 -5.75 -6.71
C LEU A 92 -20.97 -4.91 -5.96
N ILE A 93 -20.70 -3.69 -6.45
CA ILE A 93 -19.74 -2.77 -5.80
C ILE A 93 -20.13 -2.49 -4.35
N LYS A 94 -21.38 -2.11 -4.09
CA LYS A 94 -21.86 -1.82 -2.74
C LYS A 94 -21.75 -3.02 -1.80
N SER A 95 -22.06 -4.23 -2.30
CA SER A 95 -21.95 -5.44 -1.50
C SER A 95 -20.51 -5.72 -1.06
N ILE A 96 -19.55 -5.55 -1.99
CA ILE A 96 -18.13 -5.72 -1.68
C ILE A 96 -17.65 -4.65 -0.69
N GLN A 97 -18.00 -3.38 -0.91
CA GLN A 97 -17.63 -2.28 -0.02
C GLN A 97 -18.19 -2.49 1.40
N ASN A 98 -19.46 -2.85 1.52
CA ASN A 98 -20.12 -3.08 2.81
C ASN A 98 -19.59 -4.31 3.55
N SER A 99 -19.02 -5.28 2.83
CA SER A 99 -18.41 -6.47 3.43
C SER A 99 -16.95 -6.26 3.83
N ASN A 100 -16.32 -5.15 3.46
CA ASN A 100 -14.94 -4.81 3.78
C ASN A 100 -14.85 -3.67 4.81
N ILE A 101 -15.56 -3.80 5.91
CA ILE A 101 -15.65 -2.78 6.95
C ILE A 101 -15.39 -3.42 8.30
N ASP A 102 -14.45 -2.87 9.08
CA ASP A 102 -14.35 -3.17 10.51
C ASP A 102 -15.43 -2.38 11.26
N VAL A 103 -16.25 -3.07 12.01
CA VAL A 103 -17.24 -2.45 12.90
C VAL A 103 -16.57 -2.22 14.24
N GLY A 104 -16.71 -0.99 14.76
CA GLY A 104 -16.17 -0.60 16.05
C GLY A 104 -16.67 -1.50 17.19
N ALA A 105 -15.92 -1.51 18.27
CA ALA A 105 -16.24 -2.30 19.44
C ALA A 105 -17.55 -1.82 20.09
N GLU A 106 -18.48 -2.73 20.31
CA GLU A 106 -19.60 -2.59 21.22
C GLU A 106 -19.26 -3.35 22.51
N VAL A 107 -19.54 -2.72 23.64
CA VAL A 107 -19.31 -3.34 24.94
C VAL A 107 -20.60 -4.05 25.36
N VAL A 108 -20.50 -5.35 25.59
CA VAL A 108 -21.61 -6.14 26.16
C VAL A 108 -21.28 -6.44 27.62
N GLU A 109 -22.12 -5.96 28.53
CA GLU A 109 -22.01 -6.25 29.94
C GLU A 109 -22.78 -7.54 30.25
N ASP A 110 -22.11 -8.49 30.89
CA ASP A 110 -22.71 -9.72 31.39
C ASP A 110 -22.27 -9.92 32.86
N GLY A 111 -23.13 -9.51 33.76
CA GLY A 111 -22.87 -9.48 35.22
C GLY A 111 -21.71 -8.51 35.55
N ASP A 112 -20.68 -9.00 36.23
CA ASP A 112 -19.52 -8.22 36.66
C ASP A 112 -18.40 -8.17 35.56
N ARG A 113 -18.70 -8.59 34.33
CA ARG A 113 -17.72 -8.66 33.24
C ARG A 113 -18.14 -7.83 32.03
N GLU A 114 -17.19 -7.08 31.49
CA GLU A 114 -17.33 -6.40 30.21
C GLU A 114 -16.68 -7.22 29.10
N PHE A 115 -17.42 -7.46 28.02
CA PHE A 115 -16.92 -8.09 26.79
C PHE A 115 -16.89 -7.07 25.67
N VAL A 116 -15.69 -6.83 25.13
CA VAL A 116 -15.52 -5.97 23.94
C VAL A 116 -15.77 -6.82 22.70
N VAL A 117 -16.88 -6.59 22.01
CA VAL A 117 -17.22 -7.25 20.75
C VAL A 117 -16.66 -6.44 19.59
N ARG A 118 -15.71 -7.00 18.85
CA ARG A 118 -15.12 -6.37 17.67
C ARG A 118 -15.42 -7.15 16.40
N GLY A 119 -16.15 -6.55 15.47
CA GLY A 119 -16.37 -7.11 14.15
C GLY A 119 -15.15 -6.87 13.25
N LYS A 120 -14.37 -7.93 12.95
CA LYS A 120 -13.25 -7.87 12.00
C LYS A 120 -13.78 -8.20 10.61
N GLY A 121 -14.03 -7.18 9.78
CA GLY A 121 -14.65 -7.34 8.47
C GLY A 121 -13.69 -7.13 7.28
N PHE A 122 -12.42 -6.75 7.49
CA PHE A 122 -11.49 -6.58 6.37
C PHE A 122 -11.12 -7.92 5.72
N PHE A 123 -11.15 -7.93 4.39
CA PHE A 123 -10.73 -9.08 3.59
C PHE A 123 -9.24 -9.40 3.82
N LYS A 124 -8.94 -10.69 3.95
CA LYS A 124 -7.58 -11.19 4.13
C LYS A 124 -7.14 -12.10 2.98
N SER A 125 -8.09 -12.59 2.21
CA SER A 125 -7.85 -13.56 1.15
C SER A 125 -8.78 -13.33 -0.04
N ILE A 126 -8.44 -13.91 -1.18
CA ILE A 126 -9.32 -13.98 -2.37
C ILE A 126 -10.63 -14.64 -2.00
N ALA A 127 -10.60 -15.72 -1.22
CA ALA A 127 -11.78 -16.47 -0.83
C ALA A 127 -12.78 -15.62 -0.02
N ASP A 128 -12.32 -14.66 0.77
CA ASP A 128 -13.21 -13.77 1.51
C ASP A 128 -14.02 -12.90 0.54
N ILE A 129 -13.38 -12.38 -0.51
CA ILE A 129 -14.04 -11.57 -1.54
C ILE A 129 -14.98 -12.43 -2.38
N GLU A 130 -14.53 -13.61 -2.82
CA GLU A 130 -15.32 -14.56 -3.62
C GLU A 130 -16.61 -14.99 -2.93
N ASN A 131 -16.59 -15.10 -1.60
CA ASN A 131 -17.74 -15.54 -0.81
C ASN A 131 -18.68 -14.41 -0.40
N VAL A 132 -18.40 -13.15 -0.72
CA VAL A 132 -19.35 -12.05 -0.47
C VAL A 132 -20.67 -12.30 -1.16
N VAL A 133 -21.78 -12.23 -0.40
CA VAL A 133 -23.12 -12.39 -0.91
C VAL A 133 -23.59 -11.07 -1.53
N VAL A 134 -23.95 -11.11 -2.82
CA VAL A 134 -24.43 -9.96 -3.59
C VAL A 134 -25.97 -9.94 -3.66
N GLY A 135 -26.59 -11.10 -3.65
CA GLY A 135 -28.04 -11.22 -3.69
C GLY A 135 -28.53 -12.64 -3.42
N VAL A 136 -29.83 -12.83 -3.51
CA VAL A 136 -30.47 -14.13 -3.37
C VAL A 136 -31.43 -14.33 -4.54
N LYS A 137 -31.39 -15.49 -5.19
CA LYS A 137 -32.31 -15.88 -6.26
C LYS A 137 -32.73 -17.34 -6.04
N ASN A 138 -34.03 -17.60 -6.09
CA ASN A 138 -34.58 -18.95 -5.87
C ASN A 138 -34.09 -19.60 -4.55
N ASN A 139 -34.06 -18.84 -3.49
CA ASN A 139 -33.57 -19.25 -2.17
C ASN A 139 -32.08 -19.64 -2.12
N SER A 140 -31.31 -19.31 -3.14
CA SER A 140 -29.86 -19.56 -3.22
C SER A 140 -29.09 -18.24 -3.22
N ALA A 141 -28.04 -18.16 -2.41
CA ALA A 141 -27.20 -16.99 -2.34
C ALA A 141 -26.33 -16.86 -3.61
N ILE A 142 -26.38 -15.70 -4.25
CA ILE A 142 -25.50 -15.32 -5.36
C ILE A 142 -24.27 -14.65 -4.74
N ARG A 143 -23.10 -15.17 -5.04
CA ARG A 143 -21.83 -14.67 -4.50
C ARG A 143 -21.00 -14.00 -5.59
N VAL A 144 -19.95 -13.26 -5.19
CA VAL A 144 -19.02 -12.62 -6.12
C VAL A 144 -18.44 -13.63 -7.10
N LYS A 145 -18.02 -14.80 -6.67
CA LYS A 145 -17.48 -15.88 -7.53
C LYS A 145 -18.45 -16.37 -8.62
N ASP A 146 -19.74 -16.19 -8.41
CA ASP A 146 -20.76 -16.55 -9.41
C ASP A 146 -20.86 -15.50 -10.53
N LEU A 147 -20.38 -14.27 -10.29
CA LEU A 147 -20.50 -13.10 -11.15
C LEU A 147 -19.15 -12.63 -11.72
N ALA A 148 -18.06 -12.96 -11.05
CA ALA A 148 -16.72 -12.42 -11.34
C ALA A 148 -15.63 -13.43 -11.00
N SER A 149 -14.44 -13.23 -11.56
CA SER A 149 -13.19 -13.86 -11.09
C SER A 149 -12.39 -12.89 -10.22
N VAL A 150 -11.79 -13.40 -9.15
CA VAL A 150 -10.99 -12.58 -8.24
C VAL A 150 -9.54 -13.04 -8.29
N ASN A 151 -8.65 -12.10 -8.59
CA ASN A 151 -7.22 -12.35 -8.72
C ASN A 151 -6.41 -11.30 -7.96
N ILE A 152 -5.16 -11.60 -7.63
CA ILE A 152 -4.18 -10.60 -7.22
C ILE A 152 -3.40 -10.21 -8.46
N GLY A 153 -3.50 -8.93 -8.83
CA GLY A 153 -2.82 -8.37 -9.99
C GLY A 153 -2.03 -7.11 -9.66
N PRO A 154 -1.29 -6.60 -10.63
CA PRO A 154 -0.60 -5.32 -10.50
C PRO A 154 -1.59 -4.17 -10.61
N GLY A 155 -1.50 -3.22 -9.69
CA GLY A 155 -2.21 -1.95 -9.80
C GLY A 155 -1.73 -1.12 -10.98
N PHE A 156 -2.53 -0.14 -11.39
CA PHE A 156 -2.16 0.77 -12.46
C PHE A 156 -0.87 1.52 -12.12
N ARG A 157 0.11 1.42 -13.01
CA ARG A 157 1.43 1.99 -12.82
C ARG A 157 1.57 3.28 -13.62
N ARG A 158 1.98 4.37 -12.96
CA ARG A 158 2.22 5.68 -13.57
C ARG A 158 3.69 5.95 -13.87
N GLY A 159 4.59 5.12 -13.37
CA GLY A 159 6.03 5.29 -13.56
C GLY A 159 6.80 4.01 -13.29
N ALA A 160 8.03 3.99 -13.71
CA ALA A 160 8.99 2.93 -13.48
C ALA A 160 10.31 3.54 -12.98
N LEU A 161 11.07 2.77 -12.21
CA LEU A 161 12.43 3.05 -11.83
C LEU A 161 13.33 2.06 -12.55
N ASP A 162 14.29 2.58 -13.29
CA ASP A 162 15.35 1.79 -13.89
C ASP A 162 16.68 2.09 -13.21
N LYS A 163 17.47 1.06 -12.96
CA LYS A 163 18.84 1.18 -12.48
C LYS A 163 19.75 0.27 -13.28
N ASN A 164 20.66 0.85 -14.06
CA ASN A 164 21.59 0.13 -14.93
C ASN A 164 20.92 -0.83 -15.94
N GLY A 165 19.81 -0.43 -16.53
CA GLY A 165 19.06 -1.24 -17.50
C GLY A 165 18.16 -2.32 -16.86
N VAL A 166 17.99 -2.31 -15.54
CA VAL A 166 17.14 -3.27 -14.82
C VAL A 166 16.04 -2.52 -14.06
N GLU A 167 14.81 -2.95 -14.30
CA GLU A 167 13.67 -2.40 -13.57
C GLU A 167 13.80 -2.69 -12.08
N SER A 168 13.63 -1.66 -11.27
CA SER A 168 13.90 -1.67 -9.83
C SER A 168 12.75 -1.05 -9.03
N VAL A 169 12.80 -1.25 -7.73
CA VAL A 169 11.95 -0.57 -6.75
C VAL A 169 12.83 0.28 -5.86
N GLY A 170 12.38 1.47 -5.54
CA GLY A 170 13.14 2.34 -4.65
C GLY A 170 12.30 3.35 -3.90
N GLY A 171 12.99 4.15 -3.13
CA GLY A 171 12.42 5.25 -2.38
C GLY A 171 13.22 6.54 -2.57
N VAL A 172 12.50 7.64 -2.55
CA VAL A 172 13.03 9.00 -2.55
C VAL A 172 12.69 9.64 -1.23
N VAL A 173 13.71 10.02 -0.49
CA VAL A 173 13.56 10.74 0.78
C VAL A 173 13.57 12.23 0.51
N THR A 174 12.51 12.91 0.96
CA THR A 174 12.36 14.35 0.86
C THR A 174 12.42 14.96 2.25
N MET A 175 13.31 15.91 2.45
CA MET A 175 13.43 16.63 3.72
C MET A 175 12.38 17.72 3.86
N ARG A 176 12.07 18.11 5.08
CA ARG A 176 11.23 19.26 5.39
C ARG A 176 11.92 20.56 4.99
N PHE A 177 11.09 21.55 4.68
CA PHE A 177 11.60 22.89 4.39
C PHE A 177 12.30 23.48 5.64
N GLY A 178 13.49 24.04 5.44
CA GLY A 178 14.27 24.69 6.50
C GLY A 178 15.18 23.78 7.31
N GLU A 179 15.11 22.45 7.12
CA GLU A 179 16.00 21.50 7.78
C GLU A 179 17.41 21.50 7.18
N ASN A 180 18.38 21.00 7.94
CA ASN A 180 19.76 20.82 7.48
C ASN A 180 19.88 19.52 6.66
N PRO A 181 20.18 19.58 5.36
CA PRO A 181 20.24 18.37 4.51
C PRO A 181 21.23 17.32 5.02
N LYS A 182 22.39 17.75 5.55
CA LYS A 182 23.42 16.83 6.04
C LYS A 182 22.91 16.04 7.24
N GLU A 183 22.32 16.71 8.21
CA GLU A 183 21.76 16.06 9.41
C GLU A 183 20.65 15.08 9.06
N VAL A 184 19.74 15.49 8.15
CA VAL A 184 18.64 14.62 7.70
C VAL A 184 19.19 13.37 7.01
N ILE A 185 20.20 13.52 6.15
CA ILE A 185 20.80 12.38 5.44
C ILE A 185 21.51 11.45 6.44
N ASP A 186 22.25 11.98 7.41
CA ASP A 186 22.92 11.18 8.42
C ASP A 186 21.89 10.39 9.28
N ASN A 187 20.82 11.04 9.71
CA ASN A 187 19.70 10.39 10.40
C ASN A 187 19.04 9.28 9.56
N VAL A 188 18.87 9.52 8.25
CA VAL A 188 18.34 8.51 7.31
C VAL A 188 19.29 7.34 7.19
N LYS A 189 20.59 7.57 7.02
CA LYS A 189 21.60 6.50 6.92
C LYS A 189 21.64 5.63 8.19
N ASP A 190 21.56 6.24 9.36
CA ASP A 190 21.53 5.49 10.62
C ASP A 190 20.23 4.68 10.75
N ARG A 191 19.11 5.24 10.34
CA ARG A 191 17.84 4.49 10.31
C ARG A 191 17.88 3.34 9.32
N LEU A 192 18.50 3.52 8.15
CA LEU A 192 18.65 2.46 7.15
C LEU A 192 19.38 1.23 7.70
N LYS A 193 20.42 1.41 8.52
CA LYS A 193 21.13 0.30 9.18
C LYS A 193 20.18 -0.54 10.07
N VAL A 194 19.23 0.10 10.72
CA VAL A 194 18.21 -0.58 11.55
C VAL A 194 17.18 -1.28 10.66
N VAL A 195 16.75 -0.60 9.60
CA VAL A 195 15.78 -1.14 8.63
C VAL A 195 16.32 -2.40 7.96
N GLU A 196 17.58 -2.41 7.57
CA GLU A 196 18.23 -3.57 6.93
C GLU A 196 18.18 -4.84 7.79
N GLN A 197 18.29 -4.72 9.12
CA GLN A 197 18.22 -5.87 10.03
C GLN A 197 16.86 -6.60 10.01
N GLY A 198 15.79 -5.89 9.66
CA GLY A 198 14.44 -6.45 9.58
C GLY A 198 14.00 -6.85 8.16
N LEU A 199 14.85 -6.68 7.16
CA LEU A 199 14.53 -7.11 5.80
C LEU A 199 14.50 -8.65 5.69
N PRO A 200 13.67 -9.19 4.78
CA PRO A 200 13.72 -10.59 4.45
C PRO A 200 15.12 -11.00 3.94
N LYS A 201 15.55 -12.23 4.24
CA LYS A 201 16.82 -12.75 3.73
C LYS A 201 16.88 -12.67 2.21
N GLY A 202 18.01 -12.20 1.70
CA GLY A 202 18.23 -12.04 0.27
C GLY A 202 17.67 -10.73 -0.32
N VAL A 203 17.28 -9.77 0.53
CA VAL A 203 16.87 -8.41 0.13
C VAL A 203 17.77 -7.40 0.83
N ARG A 204 18.22 -6.41 0.09
CA ARG A 204 19.09 -5.34 0.59
C ARG A 204 18.63 -3.97 0.12
N LEU A 205 19.06 -2.93 0.83
CA LEU A 205 18.90 -1.53 0.44
C LEU A 205 20.22 -1.04 -0.19
N VAL A 206 20.11 -0.37 -1.33
CA VAL A 206 21.28 0.16 -2.05
C VAL A 206 21.08 1.65 -2.31
N PRO A 207 21.75 2.52 -1.55
CA PRO A 207 21.78 3.94 -1.87
C PRO A 207 22.37 4.19 -3.25
N PHE A 208 21.86 5.15 -4.02
CA PHE A 208 22.42 5.51 -5.30
C PHE A 208 22.42 7.03 -5.58
N TYR A 209 21.76 7.82 -4.74
CA TYR A 209 21.90 9.27 -4.72
C TYR A 209 21.97 9.75 -3.27
N ASP A 210 23.02 10.49 -2.99
CA ASP A 210 23.31 11.09 -1.70
C ASP A 210 23.73 12.54 -1.92
N ARG A 211 22.90 13.47 -1.47
CA ARG A 211 23.17 14.88 -1.70
C ARG A 211 24.37 15.41 -0.91
N THR A 212 24.87 14.71 0.11
CA THR A 212 26.08 15.14 0.82
C THR A 212 27.29 15.21 -0.13
N GLU A 213 27.34 14.36 -1.17
CA GLU A 213 28.42 14.40 -2.18
C GLU A 213 28.45 15.70 -3.02
N VAL A 214 27.36 16.47 -3.00
CA VAL A 214 27.24 17.74 -3.73
C VAL A 214 27.44 18.94 -2.81
N ILE A 215 27.31 18.75 -1.49
CA ILE A 215 27.39 19.83 -0.47
C ILE A 215 28.84 20.00 0.02
N GLU A 216 29.68 18.98 -0.10
CA GLU A 216 31.11 19.03 0.17
C GLU A 216 31.88 19.63 -1.02
#